data_c58e705e3fe5ad5218cccac515760ffe
#
_entry.id   c58e705e3fe5ad5218cccac515760ffe
#
_cell.length_a   1.000
_cell.length_b   1.000
_cell.length_c   1.000
_cell.angle_alpha   90.00
_cell.angle_beta   90.00
_cell.angle_gamma   90.00
#
_symmetry.space_group_name_H-M   'P 1'
#
loop_
_entity.id
_entity.type
_entity.pdbx_description
1 polymer ?
#
loop_
_entity_poly.entity_id
_entity_poly.type
_entity_poly.pdbx_seq_one_letter_code
_entity_poly.pdbx_strand_id
1 'polypeptide(L)'
;MVVTHGTDTLAESAFFIDVTVNSPKPVVFVGAMRPATAISADGPMNLLNAVTLAASKDAMNRGTLIALNDRFGSAFYTIKTNSTTVDTFKAEEQGFLGTFTSAKPYFWFSPATPVGKVTFDVSNVTSLPKVVILYAYQDQDAALIDAAIKDGAKGIVIDGSGNGSINSAVKKRIAELDKQGFPVVRATRTNSGLVTAKTEGIGAGVYSASKSRWLLSLALSTGLSYDQIKSMFGG
;
A
#
# COMPACT_ATOMS: atom_id res chain seq x y z
N MET A 1 6.26 6.39 17.82
CA MET A 1 7.20 5.26 17.55
C MET A 1 7.94 5.57 16.26
N VAL A 2 9.24 5.23 16.15
CA VAL A 2 10.00 5.33 14.90
C VAL A 2 10.43 3.93 14.48
N VAL A 3 10.28 3.60 13.20
CA VAL A 3 10.67 2.31 12.61
C VAL A 3 11.66 2.58 11.48
N THR A 4 12.91 2.14 11.66
CA THR A 4 13.92 2.16 10.60
C THR A 4 13.74 0.94 9.71
N HIS A 5 13.72 1.13 8.39
CA HIS A 5 13.36 0.08 7.44
C HIS A 5 14.11 0.25 6.11
N GLY A 6 14.44 -0.86 5.46
CA GLY A 6 14.95 -0.82 4.09
C GLY A 6 13.90 -0.25 3.11
N THR A 7 14.34 0.57 2.17
CA THR A 7 13.42 1.36 1.33
C THR A 7 12.61 0.55 0.33
N ASP A 8 13.00 -0.68 -0.02
CA ASP A 8 12.35 -1.46 -1.07
C ASP A 8 10.91 -1.87 -0.71
N THR A 9 10.68 -2.26 0.55
CA THR A 9 9.36 -2.67 1.04
C THR A 9 8.83 -1.77 2.18
N LEU A 10 9.47 -0.62 2.42
CA LEU A 10 9.09 0.32 3.47
C LEU A 10 7.63 0.75 3.36
N ALA A 11 7.18 1.11 2.16
CA ALA A 11 5.80 1.56 1.93
C ALA A 11 4.76 0.46 2.21
N GLU A 12 5.11 -0.81 1.94
CA GLU A 12 4.25 -1.96 2.22
C GLU A 12 4.11 -2.20 3.72
N SER A 13 5.25 -2.23 4.44
CA SER A 13 5.26 -2.42 5.89
C SER A 13 4.57 -1.28 6.62
N ALA A 14 4.79 -0.03 6.17
CA ALA A 14 4.12 1.14 6.73
C ALA A 14 2.60 1.10 6.51
N PHE A 15 2.15 0.68 5.32
CA PHE A 15 0.74 0.50 5.03
C PHE A 15 0.11 -0.60 5.90
N PHE A 16 0.80 -1.74 6.06
CA PHE A 16 0.33 -2.83 6.93
C PHE A 16 0.09 -2.32 8.37
N ILE A 17 1.05 -1.59 8.94
CA ILE A 17 0.90 -0.99 10.26
C ILE A 17 -0.23 0.05 10.29
N ASP A 18 -0.41 0.83 9.22
CA ASP A 18 -1.44 1.85 9.14
C ASP A 18 -2.87 1.30 9.16
N VAL A 19 -3.06 0.08 8.64
CA VAL A 19 -4.38 -0.58 8.61
C VAL A 19 -4.58 -1.63 9.71
N THR A 20 -3.61 -1.83 10.60
CA THR A 20 -3.71 -2.80 11.71
C THR A 20 -3.54 -2.18 13.10
N VAL A 21 -2.93 -0.99 13.20
CA VAL A 21 -2.70 -0.32 14.48
C VAL A 21 -3.71 0.81 14.66
N ASN A 22 -4.63 0.62 15.57
CA ASN A 22 -5.59 1.66 15.98
C ASN A 22 -5.05 2.44 17.18
N SER A 23 -4.27 3.50 16.92
CA SER A 23 -3.70 4.36 17.96
C SER A 23 -3.68 5.82 17.52
N PRO A 24 -3.99 6.77 18.43
CA PRO A 24 -3.81 8.18 18.13
C PRO A 24 -2.34 8.60 18.01
N LYS A 25 -1.41 7.80 18.54
CA LYS A 25 0.03 8.09 18.50
C LYS A 25 0.60 7.74 17.13
N PRO A 26 1.46 8.61 16.55
CA PRO A 26 2.04 8.34 15.24
C PRO A 26 3.04 7.19 15.27
N VAL A 27 3.04 6.38 14.22
CA VAL A 27 4.14 5.49 13.85
C VAL A 27 4.82 6.11 12.65
N VAL A 28 6.13 6.34 12.71
CA VAL A 28 6.89 6.98 11.64
C VAL A 28 7.89 6.00 11.07
N PHE A 29 7.70 5.63 9.80
CA PHE A 29 8.66 4.82 9.05
C PHE A 29 9.70 5.72 8.39
N VAL A 30 10.96 5.27 8.43
CA VAL A 30 12.11 5.99 7.88
C VAL A 30 13.14 5.02 7.31
N GLY A 31 13.81 5.45 6.26
CA GLY A 31 14.91 4.73 5.62
C GLY A 31 15.93 5.69 5.01
N ALA A 32 16.83 5.15 4.21
CA ALA A 32 17.82 5.92 3.49
C ALA A 32 17.98 5.35 2.06
N MET A 33 18.07 6.22 1.08
CA MET A 33 18.33 5.84 -0.32
C MET A 33 19.82 5.75 -0.64
N ARG A 34 20.67 6.35 0.18
CA ARG A 34 22.12 6.34 0.06
C ARG A 34 22.77 5.60 1.23
N PRO A 35 23.83 4.82 1.00
CA PRO A 35 24.57 4.19 2.09
C PRO A 35 25.24 5.26 2.99
N ALA A 36 25.48 4.90 4.25
CA ALA A 36 26.06 5.83 5.22
C ALA A 36 27.44 6.39 4.83
N THR A 37 28.15 5.70 3.94
CA THR A 37 29.47 6.09 3.41
C THR A 37 29.41 6.99 2.18
N ALA A 38 28.21 7.24 1.64
CA ALA A 38 28.06 8.09 0.46
C ALA A 38 28.25 9.57 0.82
N ILE A 39 28.77 10.35 -0.14
CA ILE A 39 28.71 11.81 -0.06
C ILE A 39 27.24 12.21 -0.04
N SER A 40 26.83 13.09 0.88
CA SER A 40 25.41 13.44 1.09
C SER A 40 24.53 12.24 1.47
N ALA A 41 25.00 11.36 2.32
CA ALA A 41 24.17 10.29 2.90
C ALA A 41 22.92 10.90 3.56
N ASP A 42 21.72 10.39 3.19
CA ASP A 42 20.44 10.94 3.64
C ASP A 42 19.94 10.35 4.97
N GLY A 43 20.49 9.21 5.39
CA GLY A 43 20.04 8.47 6.56
C GLY A 43 20.03 9.25 7.87
N PRO A 44 21.12 9.93 8.27
CA PRO A 44 21.19 10.67 9.53
C PRO A 44 20.13 11.75 9.66
N MET A 45 19.92 12.57 8.60
CA MET A 45 18.89 13.61 8.60
C MET A 45 17.49 13.02 8.57
N ASN A 46 17.25 11.98 7.76
CA ASN A 46 15.95 11.31 7.72
C ASN A 46 15.58 10.75 9.11
N LEU A 47 16.54 10.13 9.82
CA LEU A 47 16.30 9.59 11.16
C LEU A 47 15.99 10.70 12.19
N LEU A 48 16.74 11.79 12.18
CA LEU A 48 16.47 12.94 13.05
C LEU A 48 15.07 13.51 12.78
N ASN A 49 14.71 13.70 11.52
CA ASN A 49 13.39 14.17 11.08
C ASN A 49 12.26 13.22 11.55
N ALA A 50 12.47 11.90 11.44
CA ALA A 50 11.48 10.93 11.88
C ALA A 50 11.27 10.95 13.40
N VAL A 51 12.34 11.12 14.18
CA VAL A 51 12.26 11.22 15.65
C VAL A 51 11.51 12.49 16.05
N THR A 52 11.82 13.63 15.46
CA THR A 52 11.15 14.91 15.77
C THR A 52 9.68 14.89 15.34
N LEU A 53 9.37 14.27 14.18
CA LEU A 53 7.99 14.06 13.75
C LEU A 53 7.22 13.19 14.73
N ALA A 54 7.79 12.05 15.15
CA ALA A 54 7.15 11.14 16.10
C ALA A 54 6.91 11.77 17.48
N ALA A 55 7.72 12.75 17.87
CA ALA A 55 7.59 13.50 19.12
C ALA A 55 6.62 14.69 19.01
N SER A 56 6.22 15.10 17.81
CA SER A 56 5.33 16.23 17.60
C SER A 56 3.89 15.92 18.02
N LYS A 57 3.27 16.85 18.76
CA LYS A 57 1.83 16.76 19.09
C LYS A 57 0.97 16.86 17.83
N ASP A 58 1.39 17.59 16.82
CA ASP A 58 0.65 17.77 15.57
C ASP A 58 0.69 16.52 14.67
N ALA A 59 1.52 15.52 15.01
CA ALA A 59 1.53 14.22 14.35
C ALA A 59 0.46 13.24 14.89
N MET A 60 -0.22 13.59 15.99
CA MET A 60 -1.29 12.77 16.57
C MET A 60 -2.48 12.64 15.60
N ASN A 61 -3.16 11.50 15.67
CA ASN A 61 -4.36 11.17 14.88
C ASN A 61 -4.12 11.19 13.33
N ARG A 62 -2.88 10.92 12.89
CA ARG A 62 -2.54 10.88 11.45
C ARG A 62 -2.22 9.47 10.96
N GLY A 63 -2.34 8.45 11.81
CA GLY A 63 -1.97 7.07 11.49
C GLY A 63 -0.47 6.89 11.34
N THR A 64 -0.10 6.03 10.41
CA THR A 64 1.31 5.77 10.09
C THR A 64 1.82 6.76 9.04
N LEU A 65 3.00 7.30 9.28
CA LEU A 65 3.67 8.29 8.43
C LEU A 65 4.95 7.71 7.83
N ILE A 66 5.32 8.17 6.65
CA ILE A 66 6.62 7.89 6.00
C ILE A 66 7.37 9.20 5.89
N ALA A 67 8.59 9.25 6.43
CA ALA A 67 9.43 10.45 6.48
C ALA A 67 10.79 10.20 5.82
N LEU A 68 11.02 10.80 4.65
CA LEU A 68 12.30 10.82 3.93
C LEU A 68 12.44 12.11 3.14
N ASN A 69 13.68 12.52 2.86
CA ASN A 69 14.00 13.65 1.98
C ASN A 69 13.26 14.94 2.36
N ASP A 70 13.35 15.31 3.65
CA ASP A 70 12.74 16.52 4.25
C ASP A 70 11.22 16.65 4.07
N ARG A 71 10.52 15.56 3.77
CA ARG A 71 9.07 15.52 3.61
C ARG A 71 8.48 14.33 4.34
N PHE A 72 7.20 14.42 4.64
CA PHE A 72 6.45 13.28 5.20
C PHE A 72 5.05 13.20 4.59
N GLY A 73 4.61 11.96 4.40
CA GLY A 73 3.32 11.61 3.82
C GLY A 73 2.60 10.54 4.61
N SER A 74 1.32 10.33 4.31
CA SER A 74 0.54 9.22 4.86
C SER A 74 1.03 7.89 4.27
N ALA A 75 1.26 6.89 5.12
CA ALA A 75 1.55 5.53 4.67
C ALA A 75 0.43 4.94 3.83
N PHE A 76 -0.79 5.41 4.01
CA PHE A 76 -1.95 4.96 3.23
C PHE A 76 -1.78 5.21 1.72
N TYR A 77 -1.24 6.37 1.33
CA TYR A 77 -1.08 6.76 -0.08
C TYR A 77 0.36 6.66 -0.59
N THR A 78 1.35 6.91 0.27
CA THR A 78 2.75 6.99 -0.14
C THR A 78 3.29 5.65 -0.67
N ILE A 79 4.00 5.70 -1.80
CA ILE A 79 4.71 4.58 -2.43
C ILE A 79 6.14 4.99 -2.79
N LYS A 80 7.01 4.02 -3.10
CA LYS A 80 8.34 4.26 -3.67
C LYS A 80 8.20 4.42 -5.19
N THR A 81 8.40 5.63 -5.71
CA THR A 81 8.17 5.97 -7.12
C THR A 81 9.44 5.94 -7.98
N ASN A 82 10.62 5.86 -7.35
CA ASN A 82 11.91 5.85 -8.06
C ASN A 82 12.87 4.84 -7.39
N SER A 83 13.70 4.21 -8.20
CA SER A 83 14.62 3.16 -7.74
C SER A 83 15.85 3.69 -6.99
N THR A 84 16.32 4.92 -7.29
CA THR A 84 17.64 5.40 -6.85
C THR A 84 17.67 6.80 -6.24
N THR A 85 16.78 7.71 -6.64
CA THR A 85 16.82 9.10 -6.16
C THR A 85 16.30 9.21 -4.72
N VAL A 86 16.80 10.19 -3.98
CA VAL A 86 16.29 10.48 -2.62
C VAL A 86 14.86 11.00 -2.63
N ASP A 87 14.43 11.67 -3.71
CA ASP A 87 13.06 12.13 -3.93
C ASP A 87 12.18 11.03 -4.52
N THR A 88 11.88 10.01 -3.72
CA THR A 88 11.24 8.79 -4.21
C THR A 88 9.94 8.39 -3.50
N PHE A 89 9.76 8.71 -2.23
CA PHE A 89 8.53 8.36 -1.50
C PHE A 89 7.48 9.45 -1.70
N LYS A 90 6.47 9.17 -2.51
CA LYS A 90 5.45 10.13 -2.94
C LYS A 90 4.04 9.54 -2.91
N ALA A 91 3.05 10.41 -2.77
CA ALA A 91 1.66 10.18 -3.09
C ALA A 91 1.32 11.17 -4.20
N GLU A 92 1.35 10.73 -5.45
CA GLU A 92 1.36 11.61 -6.64
C GLU A 92 0.13 12.54 -6.70
N GLU A 93 -1.04 12.05 -6.28
CA GLU A 93 -2.28 12.82 -6.33
C GLU A 93 -2.63 13.49 -4.99
N GLN A 94 -2.33 12.84 -3.86
CA GLN A 94 -2.70 13.31 -2.53
C GLN A 94 -1.64 14.22 -1.90
N GLY A 95 -0.41 14.18 -2.41
CA GLY A 95 0.70 15.01 -1.96
C GLY A 95 1.26 14.61 -0.59
N PHE A 96 2.09 15.52 -0.06
CA PHE A 96 2.69 15.38 1.26
C PHE A 96 1.79 16.01 2.34
N LEU A 97 1.88 15.49 3.55
CA LEU A 97 1.22 16.08 4.72
C LEU A 97 2.01 17.26 5.29
N GLY A 98 3.29 17.35 4.97
CA GLY A 98 4.15 18.42 5.44
C GLY A 98 5.61 18.24 5.04
N THR A 99 6.44 19.12 5.59
CA THR A 99 7.89 19.19 5.33
C THR A 99 8.67 19.43 6.61
N PHE A 100 9.99 19.31 6.53
CA PHE A 100 10.89 19.68 7.62
C PHE A 100 11.73 20.90 7.23
N THR A 101 11.98 21.75 8.21
CA THR A 101 12.98 22.82 8.13
C THR A 101 13.77 22.80 9.41
N SER A 102 15.10 22.64 9.31
CA SER A 102 16.01 22.49 10.46
C SER A 102 15.52 21.40 11.45
N ALA A 103 15.16 20.25 10.90
CA ALA A 103 14.59 19.09 11.63
C ALA A 103 13.27 19.37 12.38
N LYS A 104 12.61 20.49 12.12
CA LYS A 104 11.29 20.82 12.69
C LYS A 104 10.21 20.49 11.68
N PRO A 105 9.16 19.68 12.03
CA PRO A 105 8.06 19.37 11.14
C PRO A 105 7.08 20.55 11.01
N TYR A 106 6.66 20.81 9.78
CA TYR A 106 5.60 21.76 9.42
C TYR A 106 4.51 21.01 8.67
N PHE A 107 3.28 21.10 9.16
CA PHE A 107 2.11 20.42 8.60
C PHE A 107 1.30 21.37 7.71
N TRP A 108 0.85 20.87 6.56
CA TRP A 108 0.01 21.62 5.64
C TRP A 108 -1.48 21.55 5.99
N PHE A 109 -1.90 20.44 6.65
CA PHE A 109 -3.31 20.14 6.89
C PHE A 109 -3.53 19.72 8.34
N SER A 110 -4.74 19.92 8.83
CA SER A 110 -5.22 19.29 10.06
C SER A 110 -5.24 17.76 9.90
N PRO A 111 -5.22 16.98 11.00
CA PRO A 111 -5.39 15.54 10.93
C PRO A 111 -6.68 15.16 10.20
N ALA A 112 -6.56 14.24 9.24
CA ALA A 112 -7.69 13.68 8.51
C ALA A 112 -7.46 12.18 8.28
N THR A 113 -8.54 11.41 8.35
CA THR A 113 -8.53 9.99 8.01
C THR A 113 -8.79 9.83 6.51
N PRO A 114 -8.00 9.02 5.79
CA PRO A 114 -8.30 8.68 4.40
C PRO A 114 -9.71 8.10 4.26
N VAL A 115 -10.42 8.52 3.22
CA VAL A 115 -11.76 7.99 2.92
C VAL A 115 -11.66 6.50 2.62
N GLY A 116 -12.56 5.70 3.19
CA GLY A 116 -12.59 4.25 3.00
C GLY A 116 -11.48 3.47 3.74
N LYS A 117 -10.69 4.13 4.58
CA LYS A 117 -9.69 3.44 5.40
C LYS A 117 -10.36 2.46 6.36
N VAL A 118 -9.99 1.19 6.26
CA VAL A 118 -10.39 0.12 7.17
C VAL A 118 -9.25 -0.18 8.14
N THR A 119 -9.58 -0.50 9.40
CA THR A 119 -8.62 -1.01 10.38
C THR A 119 -8.98 -2.44 10.73
N PHE A 120 -8.02 -3.35 10.63
CA PHE A 120 -8.19 -4.77 10.94
C PHE A 120 -7.70 -5.08 12.35
N ASP A 121 -8.50 -5.82 13.09
CA ASP A 121 -8.03 -6.44 14.33
C ASP A 121 -7.29 -7.75 13.99
N VAL A 122 -6.00 -7.75 14.21
CA VAL A 122 -5.11 -8.90 13.94
C VAL A 122 -4.66 -9.62 15.20
N SER A 123 -5.25 -9.32 16.36
CA SER A 123 -4.84 -9.86 17.67
C SER A 123 -4.91 -11.40 17.73
N ASN A 124 -5.83 -12.00 16.98
CA ASN A 124 -6.00 -13.45 16.89
C ASN A 124 -5.49 -14.07 15.58
N VAL A 125 -4.82 -13.29 14.73
CA VAL A 125 -4.30 -13.77 13.45
C VAL A 125 -2.89 -14.31 13.63
N THR A 126 -2.72 -15.63 13.48
CA THR A 126 -1.42 -16.32 13.62
C THR A 126 -0.68 -16.45 12.29
N SER A 127 -1.40 -16.43 11.17
CA SER A 127 -0.83 -16.46 9.82
C SER A 127 -1.77 -15.79 8.83
N LEU A 128 -1.21 -15.22 7.79
CA LEU A 128 -1.98 -14.58 6.73
C LEU A 128 -2.20 -15.53 5.56
N PRO A 129 -3.41 -15.56 4.96
CA PRO A 129 -3.68 -16.30 3.74
C PRO A 129 -2.74 -15.86 2.61
N LYS A 130 -2.34 -16.84 1.79
CA LYS A 130 -1.49 -16.58 0.63
C LYS A 130 -2.26 -15.77 -0.42
N VAL A 131 -1.77 -14.57 -0.70
CA VAL A 131 -2.22 -13.71 -1.80
C VAL A 131 -1.02 -13.40 -2.67
N VAL A 132 -1.14 -13.59 -3.98
CA VAL A 132 -0.06 -13.38 -4.95
C VAL A 132 -0.38 -12.20 -5.84
N ILE A 133 0.68 -11.53 -6.34
CA ILE A 133 0.57 -10.48 -7.34
C ILE A 133 1.02 -11.04 -8.69
N LEU A 134 0.20 -10.91 -9.71
CA LEU A 134 0.52 -11.27 -11.09
C LEU A 134 0.61 -10.00 -11.94
N TYR A 135 1.74 -9.83 -12.62
CA TYR A 135 1.96 -8.70 -13.50
C TYR A 135 1.30 -8.92 -14.85
N ALA A 136 0.40 -8.03 -15.25
CA ALA A 136 -0.25 -8.10 -16.56
C ALA A 136 0.65 -7.59 -17.68
N TYR A 137 0.72 -8.34 -18.77
CA TYR A 137 1.46 -8.00 -19.99
C TYR A 137 0.63 -8.34 -21.23
N GLN A 138 1.07 -7.83 -22.38
CA GLN A 138 0.42 -8.11 -23.65
C GLN A 138 0.46 -9.62 -23.94
N ASP A 139 -0.65 -10.18 -24.39
CA ASP A 139 -0.81 -11.61 -24.73
C ASP A 139 -0.61 -12.59 -23.55
N GLN A 140 -0.85 -12.12 -22.31
CA GLN A 140 -0.85 -12.98 -21.11
C GLN A 140 -1.98 -14.03 -21.22
N ASP A 141 -1.66 -15.29 -20.96
CA ASP A 141 -2.66 -16.33 -20.76
C ASP A 141 -3.13 -16.41 -19.29
N ALA A 142 -4.07 -17.29 -19.00
CA ALA A 142 -4.62 -17.49 -17.66
C ALA A 142 -3.84 -18.53 -16.82
N ALA A 143 -2.82 -19.19 -17.38
CA ALA A 143 -2.13 -20.32 -16.73
C ALA A 143 -1.48 -19.91 -15.40
N LEU A 144 -0.97 -18.68 -15.28
CA LEU A 144 -0.39 -18.19 -14.03
C LEU A 144 -1.43 -18.05 -12.91
N ILE A 145 -2.69 -17.74 -13.24
CA ILE A 145 -3.79 -17.70 -12.28
C ILE A 145 -4.03 -19.12 -11.73
N ASP A 146 -4.15 -20.09 -12.62
CA ASP A 146 -4.39 -21.48 -12.24
C ASP A 146 -3.21 -22.07 -11.46
N ALA A 147 -1.98 -21.74 -11.84
CA ALA A 147 -0.78 -22.12 -11.12
C ALA A 147 -0.76 -21.55 -9.70
N ALA A 148 -1.11 -20.27 -9.53
CA ALA A 148 -1.17 -19.63 -8.22
C ALA A 148 -2.24 -20.28 -7.31
N ILE A 149 -3.42 -20.59 -7.86
CA ILE A 149 -4.49 -21.28 -7.13
C ILE A 149 -4.04 -22.69 -6.73
N LYS A 150 -3.44 -23.43 -7.64
CA LYS A 150 -2.89 -24.78 -7.38
C LYS A 150 -1.81 -24.74 -6.28
N ASP A 151 -1.02 -23.67 -6.21
CA ASP A 151 -0.01 -23.43 -5.18
C ASP A 151 -0.60 -22.85 -3.87
N GLY A 152 -1.91 -22.88 -3.73
CA GLY A 152 -2.62 -22.56 -2.48
C GLY A 152 -2.97 -21.09 -2.27
N ALA A 153 -2.90 -20.25 -3.31
CA ALA A 153 -3.38 -18.87 -3.19
C ALA A 153 -4.87 -18.81 -2.83
N LYS A 154 -5.22 -17.95 -1.90
CA LYS A 154 -6.59 -17.67 -1.44
C LYS A 154 -7.16 -16.39 -2.04
N GLY A 155 -6.33 -15.63 -2.72
CA GLY A 155 -6.69 -14.44 -3.47
C GLY A 155 -5.55 -14.05 -4.42
N ILE A 156 -5.89 -13.27 -5.42
CA ILE A 156 -4.94 -12.80 -6.44
C ILE A 156 -5.10 -11.31 -6.62
N VAL A 157 -4.00 -10.60 -6.79
CA VAL A 157 -3.96 -9.23 -7.28
C VAL A 157 -3.34 -9.25 -8.67
N ILE A 158 -4.00 -8.62 -9.64
CA ILE A 158 -3.41 -8.44 -10.96
C ILE A 158 -2.98 -6.99 -11.09
N ASP A 159 -1.68 -6.80 -11.30
CA ASP A 159 -1.09 -5.49 -11.57
C ASP A 159 -1.29 -5.15 -13.05
N GLY A 160 -2.49 -4.61 -13.34
CA GLY A 160 -3.02 -4.39 -14.69
C GLY A 160 -2.44 -3.16 -15.38
N SER A 161 -2.78 -2.96 -16.63
CA SER A 161 -2.44 -1.74 -17.37
C SER A 161 -3.54 -0.67 -17.24
N GLY A 162 -3.16 0.61 -17.26
CA GLY A 162 -4.09 1.74 -17.19
C GLY A 162 -5.11 1.57 -16.06
N ASN A 163 -6.39 1.66 -16.33
CA ASN A 163 -7.46 1.44 -15.33
C ASN A 163 -7.65 -0.06 -15.00
N GLY A 164 -6.59 -0.76 -14.58
CA GLY A 164 -6.65 -2.19 -14.24
C GLY A 164 -7.04 -3.10 -15.42
N SER A 165 -6.66 -2.72 -16.65
CA SER A 165 -7.00 -3.48 -17.86
C SER A 165 -6.20 -4.77 -17.97
N ILE A 166 -6.84 -5.81 -18.47
CA ILE A 166 -6.33 -7.15 -18.72
C ILE A 166 -6.89 -7.65 -20.04
N ASN A 167 -6.28 -8.67 -20.63
CA ASN A 167 -6.76 -9.25 -21.88
C ASN A 167 -8.01 -10.13 -21.68
N SER A 168 -8.62 -10.56 -22.79
CA SER A 168 -9.87 -11.32 -22.80
C SER A 168 -9.74 -12.70 -22.16
N ALA A 169 -8.61 -13.38 -22.31
CA ALA A 169 -8.41 -14.72 -21.75
C ALA A 169 -8.36 -14.65 -20.20
N VAL A 170 -7.58 -13.72 -19.65
CA VAL A 170 -7.51 -13.46 -18.21
C VAL A 170 -8.88 -13.00 -17.67
N LYS A 171 -9.56 -12.11 -18.39
CA LYS A 171 -10.89 -11.62 -18.03
C LYS A 171 -11.92 -12.73 -17.90
N LYS A 172 -11.96 -13.65 -18.88
CA LYS A 172 -12.83 -14.82 -18.86
C LYS A 172 -12.58 -15.68 -17.62
N ARG A 173 -11.29 -15.93 -17.31
CA ARG A 173 -10.93 -16.73 -16.14
C ARG A 173 -11.35 -16.08 -14.83
N ILE A 174 -11.20 -14.77 -14.70
CA ILE A 174 -11.68 -14.03 -13.53
C ILE A 174 -13.19 -14.14 -13.37
N ALA A 175 -13.97 -14.01 -14.46
CA ALA A 175 -15.43 -14.16 -14.41
C ALA A 175 -15.88 -15.57 -13.90
N GLU A 176 -15.08 -16.60 -14.15
CA GLU A 176 -15.32 -17.94 -13.60
C GLU A 176 -15.02 -18.01 -12.10
N LEU A 177 -13.94 -17.35 -11.66
CA LEU A 177 -13.54 -17.27 -10.25
C LEU A 177 -14.51 -16.43 -9.41
N ASP A 178 -15.04 -15.34 -9.96
CA ASP A 178 -16.06 -14.51 -9.31
C ASP A 178 -17.31 -15.33 -8.95
N LYS A 179 -17.76 -16.22 -9.86
CA LYS A 179 -18.89 -17.12 -9.61
C LYS A 179 -18.63 -18.13 -8.48
N GLN A 180 -17.37 -18.37 -8.18
CA GLN A 180 -16.92 -19.26 -7.09
C GLN A 180 -16.65 -18.48 -5.80
N GLY A 181 -16.81 -17.16 -5.80
CA GLY A 181 -16.47 -16.29 -4.67
C GLY A 181 -14.96 -16.17 -4.41
N PHE A 182 -14.11 -16.50 -5.40
CA PHE A 182 -12.67 -16.38 -5.27
C PHE A 182 -12.23 -14.95 -5.64
N PRO A 183 -11.63 -14.18 -4.71
CA PRO A 183 -11.35 -12.77 -4.93
C PRO A 183 -10.13 -12.54 -5.82
N VAL A 184 -10.33 -11.79 -6.90
CA VAL A 184 -9.28 -11.29 -7.78
C VAL A 184 -9.37 -9.76 -7.84
N VAL A 185 -8.37 -9.07 -7.29
CA VAL A 185 -8.29 -7.60 -7.29
C VAL A 185 -7.50 -7.14 -8.51
N ARG A 186 -8.01 -6.15 -9.21
CA ARG A 186 -7.39 -5.55 -10.40
C ARG A 186 -6.84 -4.18 -10.04
N ALA A 187 -5.52 -4.11 -9.82
CA ALA A 187 -4.75 -2.90 -9.56
C ALA A 187 -4.17 -2.33 -10.86
N THR A 188 -3.31 -1.34 -10.74
CA THR A 188 -2.63 -0.71 -11.89
C THR A 188 -1.15 -0.52 -11.66
N ARG A 189 -0.35 -0.80 -12.70
CA ARG A 189 1.10 -0.59 -12.75
C ARG A 189 1.51 0.86 -13.08
N THR A 190 0.53 1.77 -13.23
CA THR A 190 0.83 3.20 -13.46
C THR A 190 1.23 3.93 -12.18
N ASN A 191 1.14 3.27 -11.01
CA ASN A 191 1.49 3.80 -9.68
C ASN A 191 0.63 4.97 -9.18
N SER A 192 -0.29 5.50 -9.97
CA SER A 192 -1.23 6.55 -9.60
C SER A 192 -2.56 6.36 -10.33
N GLY A 193 -3.58 7.10 -9.90
CA GLY A 193 -4.92 7.02 -10.44
C GLY A 193 -5.83 6.04 -9.70
N LEU A 194 -7.13 6.17 -9.96
CA LEU A 194 -8.17 5.34 -9.40
C LEU A 194 -8.50 4.18 -10.34
N VAL A 195 -8.39 2.95 -9.86
CA VAL A 195 -8.94 1.79 -10.58
C VAL A 195 -10.41 1.66 -10.21
N THR A 196 -11.29 1.99 -11.14
CA THR A 196 -12.75 1.96 -10.94
C THR A 196 -13.28 0.55 -10.75
N ALA A 197 -14.52 0.45 -10.24
CA ALA A 197 -15.24 -0.82 -10.13
C ALA A 197 -15.23 -1.61 -11.47
N LYS A 198 -15.20 -2.92 -11.37
CA LYS A 198 -15.09 -3.84 -12.51
C LYS A 198 -16.28 -4.78 -12.59
N THR A 199 -16.64 -5.17 -13.80
CA THR A 199 -17.66 -6.19 -14.08
C THR A 199 -17.13 -7.57 -13.66
N GLU A 200 -15.83 -7.84 -13.94
CA GLU A 200 -15.14 -9.06 -13.54
C GLU A 200 -13.96 -8.71 -12.62
N GLY A 201 -13.90 -9.37 -11.48
CA GLY A 201 -12.97 -9.07 -10.40
C GLY A 201 -13.36 -7.81 -9.62
N ILE A 202 -12.45 -7.37 -8.80
CA ILE A 202 -12.61 -6.25 -7.87
C ILE A 202 -11.66 -5.14 -8.29
N GLY A 203 -12.15 -3.93 -8.54
CA GLY A 203 -11.30 -2.76 -8.81
C GLY A 203 -10.54 -2.36 -7.54
N ALA A 204 -9.24 -2.11 -7.65
CA ALA A 204 -8.40 -1.81 -6.49
C ALA A 204 -8.64 -0.42 -5.87
N GLY A 205 -9.47 0.43 -6.48
CA GLY A 205 -9.62 1.80 -6.00
C GLY A 205 -8.30 2.57 -6.05
N VAL A 206 -7.92 3.16 -4.95
CA VAL A 206 -6.68 3.97 -4.80
C VAL A 206 -5.45 3.14 -4.41
N TYR A 207 -5.59 1.83 -4.24
CA TYR A 207 -4.52 1.00 -3.73
C TYR A 207 -3.60 0.48 -4.84
N SER A 208 -2.28 0.61 -4.64
CA SER A 208 -1.29 -0.09 -5.47
C SER A 208 -1.44 -1.61 -5.37
N ALA A 209 -0.82 -2.36 -6.28
CA ALA A 209 -0.86 -3.82 -6.25
C ALA A 209 -0.35 -4.40 -4.93
N SER A 210 0.75 -3.87 -4.37
CA SER A 210 1.30 -4.33 -3.10
C SER A 210 0.39 -4.01 -1.90
N LYS A 211 -0.22 -2.82 -1.86
CA LYS A 211 -1.19 -2.45 -0.83
C LYS A 211 -2.47 -3.27 -0.95
N SER A 212 -2.96 -3.50 -2.17
CA SER A 212 -4.11 -4.37 -2.43
C SER A 212 -3.86 -5.80 -1.95
N ARG A 213 -2.63 -6.32 -2.12
CA ARG A 213 -2.24 -7.64 -1.61
C ARG A 213 -2.36 -7.71 -0.09
N TRP A 214 -1.85 -6.72 0.63
CA TRP A 214 -1.97 -6.67 2.09
C TRP A 214 -3.42 -6.56 2.54
N LEU A 215 -4.17 -5.67 1.91
CA LEU A 215 -5.57 -5.44 2.24
C LEU A 215 -6.41 -6.70 2.01
N LEU A 216 -6.22 -7.39 0.87
CA LEU A 216 -6.91 -8.65 0.56
C LEU A 216 -6.52 -9.76 1.53
N SER A 217 -5.23 -9.89 1.85
CA SER A 217 -4.74 -10.90 2.79
C SER A 217 -5.31 -10.71 4.20
N LEU A 218 -5.39 -9.46 4.67
CA LEU A 218 -6.01 -9.10 5.95
C LEU A 218 -7.51 -9.36 5.94
N ALA A 219 -8.21 -8.97 4.89
CA ALA A 219 -9.65 -9.21 4.75
C ALA A 219 -9.99 -10.70 4.80
N LEU A 220 -9.21 -11.53 4.10
CA LEU A 220 -9.36 -12.98 4.13
C LEU A 220 -9.03 -13.57 5.51
N SER A 221 -8.03 -13.04 6.21
CA SER A 221 -7.64 -13.52 7.55
C SER A 221 -8.69 -13.23 8.62
N THR A 222 -9.49 -12.18 8.42
CA THR A 222 -10.59 -11.79 9.31
C THR A 222 -11.94 -12.35 8.89
N GLY A 223 -11.97 -13.20 7.85
CA GLY A 223 -13.16 -13.93 7.43
C GLY A 223 -14.20 -13.08 6.68
N LEU A 224 -13.80 -11.96 6.06
CA LEU A 224 -14.72 -11.16 5.25
C LEU A 224 -15.22 -11.95 4.04
N SER A 225 -16.52 -11.82 3.74
CA SER A 225 -17.13 -12.40 2.54
C SER A 225 -16.65 -11.69 1.26
N TYR A 226 -16.86 -12.34 0.10
CA TYR A 226 -16.54 -11.75 -1.21
C TYR A 226 -17.15 -10.35 -1.39
N ASP A 227 -18.43 -10.18 -1.04
CA ASP A 227 -19.13 -8.89 -1.19
C ASP A 227 -18.58 -7.81 -0.23
N GLN A 228 -18.22 -8.20 1.00
CA GLN A 228 -17.56 -7.29 1.94
C GLN A 228 -16.18 -6.87 1.44
N ILE A 229 -15.40 -7.80 0.90
CA ILE A 229 -14.09 -7.51 0.27
C ILE A 229 -14.30 -6.55 -0.90
N LYS A 230 -15.26 -6.82 -1.78
CA LYS A 230 -15.55 -5.97 -2.93
C LYS A 230 -15.93 -4.54 -2.50
N SER A 231 -16.82 -4.41 -1.52
CA SER A 231 -17.21 -3.10 -0.96
C SER A 231 -16.03 -2.35 -0.33
N MET A 232 -15.13 -3.05 0.35
CA MET A 232 -13.93 -2.45 0.97
C MET A 232 -12.99 -1.80 -0.06
N PHE A 233 -12.93 -2.32 -1.28
CA PHE A 233 -12.16 -1.72 -2.38
C PHE A 233 -12.91 -0.61 -3.13
N GLY A 234 -14.14 -0.28 -2.74
CA GLY A 234 -14.95 0.77 -3.37
C GLY A 234 -15.75 0.28 -4.58
N GLY A 235 -16.05 -1.02 -4.63
CA GLY A 235 -16.85 -1.66 -5.68
C GLY A 235 -18.32 -1.74 -5.34
#